data_8dd20e23ceca4b3c1d80c92623bed96f
#
_entry.id   8dd20e23ceca4b3c1d80c92623bed96f
#
_cell.length_a   1.000
_cell.length_b   1.000
_cell.length_c   1.000
_cell.angle_alpha   90.00
_cell.angle_beta   90.00
_cell.angle_gamma   90.00
#
_symmetry.space_group_name_H-M   'P 1'
#
loop_
_entity.id
_entity.type
_entity.pdbx_description
1 polymer ?
#
loop_
_entity_poly.entity_id
_entity_poly.type
_entity_poly.pdbx_seq_one_letter_code
_entity_poly.pdbx_strand_id
1 'polypeptide(L)'
;LLGEGKPETGNLKIDYVCDGYDLDTKRFPKKEKELHIFDIDEFVTKQAAQGIKNDAPDLSWVYLWYTDDAGHIEGNGKFFDEYTLKADQQIAQIWEAVKYREANFDEEWMVVVTTDHGRSENGHDHGGQSERERTTWISTNQPVNRHFHNGQLAITDITPSICRFMGFEVPQPVLWEQDGMPFIGPVDIANMKTSPYDEDIILSWDCLNP
;
A
#
# COMPACT_ATOMS: atom_id res chain seq x y z
N LEU A 1 8.34 7.27 -9.24
CA LEU A 1 9.43 7.24 -8.25
C LEU A 1 9.84 5.82 -7.86
N LEU A 2 9.43 4.81 -8.64
CA LEU A 2 9.77 3.40 -8.41
C LEU A 2 11.20 3.06 -8.88
N GLY A 3 12.03 4.05 -9.22
CA GLY A 3 13.42 3.84 -9.62
C GLY A 3 13.61 3.39 -11.06
N GLU A 4 12.60 3.55 -11.93
CA GLU A 4 12.70 3.21 -13.36
C GLU A 4 13.95 3.82 -14.00
N GLY A 5 14.70 2.99 -14.76
CA GLY A 5 15.89 3.42 -15.49
C GLY A 5 17.10 3.77 -14.63
N LYS A 6 17.05 3.58 -13.30
CA LYS A 6 18.19 3.83 -12.44
C LYS A 6 19.06 2.59 -12.30
N PRO A 7 20.40 2.72 -12.37
CA PRO A 7 21.32 1.60 -12.23
C PRO A 7 21.15 0.81 -10.94
N GLU A 8 20.89 1.50 -9.81
CA GLU A 8 20.67 0.91 -8.49
C GLU A 8 19.44 0.02 -8.39
N THR A 9 18.46 0.18 -9.30
CA THR A 9 17.27 -0.67 -9.39
C THR A 9 17.35 -1.69 -10.52
N GLY A 10 18.56 -1.94 -11.07
CA GLY A 10 18.76 -2.90 -12.15
C GLY A 10 18.12 -2.49 -13.47
N ASN A 11 17.93 -1.19 -13.70
CA ASN A 11 17.23 -0.63 -14.85
C ASN A 11 15.80 -1.17 -15.02
N LEU A 12 15.07 -1.25 -13.91
CA LEU A 12 13.67 -1.66 -13.89
C LEU A 12 12.89 -0.93 -15.00
N LYS A 13 12.19 -1.70 -15.83
CA LYS A 13 11.25 -1.18 -16.81
C LYS A 13 9.85 -1.27 -16.24
N ILE A 14 9.12 -0.16 -16.36
CA ILE A 14 7.71 -0.08 -16.02
C ILE A 14 6.96 0.05 -17.35
N ASP A 15 6.01 -0.83 -17.62
CA ASP A 15 5.32 -0.87 -18.91
C ASP A 15 4.39 0.32 -19.10
N TYR A 16 3.82 0.82 -18.01
CA TYR A 16 2.93 1.98 -18.03
C TYR A 16 3.17 2.89 -16.82
N VAL A 17 3.36 4.16 -17.07
CA VAL A 17 3.54 5.22 -16.06
C VAL A 17 2.50 6.31 -16.24
N CYS A 18 1.81 6.66 -15.15
CA CYS A 18 0.82 7.73 -15.09
C CYS A 18 1.18 8.64 -13.91
N ASP A 19 2.17 9.52 -14.11
CA ASP A 19 2.81 10.33 -13.07
C ASP A 19 3.17 11.73 -13.57
N GLY A 20 3.59 12.62 -12.66
CA GLY A 20 4.11 13.97 -12.98
C GLY A 20 3.03 14.99 -13.32
N TYR A 21 1.77 14.71 -13.07
CA TYR A 21 0.65 15.60 -13.39
C TYR A 21 0.56 16.81 -12.47
N ASP A 22 1.15 16.77 -11.30
CA ASP A 22 1.32 17.90 -10.37
C ASP A 22 2.13 19.05 -11.00
N LEU A 23 3.00 18.74 -11.96
CA LEU A 23 3.77 19.70 -12.73
C LEU A 23 3.05 20.19 -13.99
N ASP A 24 2.02 19.51 -14.46
CA ASP A 24 1.24 19.90 -15.64
C ASP A 24 0.11 20.88 -15.28
N THR A 25 0.50 22.10 -14.95
CA THR A 25 -0.44 23.18 -14.58
C THR A 25 -1.36 23.63 -15.71
N LYS A 26 -1.13 23.19 -16.94
CA LYS A 26 -2.05 23.43 -18.06
C LYS A 26 -3.22 22.48 -18.03
N ARG A 27 -2.96 21.23 -17.73
CA ARG A 27 -3.98 20.19 -17.64
C ARG A 27 -4.70 20.23 -16.29
N PHE A 28 -3.94 20.42 -15.20
CA PHE A 28 -4.43 20.51 -13.82
C PHE A 28 -4.05 21.85 -13.22
N PRO A 29 -4.76 22.94 -13.54
CA PRO A 29 -4.46 24.25 -13.02
C PRO A 29 -4.70 24.29 -11.50
N LYS A 30 -3.80 24.97 -10.79
CA LYS A 30 -3.90 25.11 -9.33
C LYS A 30 -5.27 25.64 -8.90
N LYS A 31 -5.83 25.04 -7.85
CA LYS A 31 -7.13 25.37 -7.27
C LYS A 31 -6.97 25.66 -5.78
N GLU A 32 -7.94 26.37 -5.20
CA GLU A 32 -8.03 26.52 -3.75
C GLU A 32 -8.08 25.15 -3.06
N LYS A 33 -7.51 25.07 -1.86
CA LYS A 33 -7.43 23.84 -1.07
C LYS A 33 -6.80 22.67 -1.85
N GLU A 34 -5.86 22.96 -2.73
CA GLU A 34 -5.14 22.00 -3.57
C GLU A 34 -6.08 21.02 -4.33
N LEU A 35 -7.33 21.42 -4.62
CA LEU A 35 -8.32 20.56 -5.29
C LEU A 35 -7.88 20.06 -6.67
N HIS A 36 -6.86 20.65 -7.27
CA HIS A 36 -6.27 20.11 -8.51
C HIS A 36 -5.57 18.77 -8.28
N ILE A 37 -5.07 18.48 -7.06
CA ILE A 37 -4.52 17.17 -6.69
C ILE A 37 -5.64 16.13 -6.66
N PHE A 38 -6.82 16.49 -6.13
CA PHE A 38 -8.00 15.62 -6.22
C PHE A 38 -8.40 15.31 -7.67
N ASP A 39 -8.34 16.30 -8.58
CA ASP A 39 -8.61 16.06 -10.00
C ASP A 39 -7.55 15.12 -10.62
N ILE A 40 -6.30 15.20 -10.17
CA ILE A 40 -5.23 14.27 -10.58
C ILE A 40 -5.54 12.86 -10.08
N ASP A 41 -5.92 12.70 -8.81
CA ASP A 41 -6.30 11.40 -8.24
C ASP A 41 -7.47 10.77 -9.00
N GLU A 42 -8.49 11.57 -9.36
CA GLU A 42 -9.60 11.13 -10.21
C GLU A 42 -9.13 10.65 -11.59
N PHE A 43 -8.17 11.36 -12.17
CA PHE A 43 -7.61 10.97 -13.46
C PHE A 43 -6.78 9.69 -13.34
N VAL A 44 -5.86 9.61 -12.36
CA VAL A 44 -5.02 8.43 -12.09
C VAL A 44 -5.89 7.20 -11.82
N THR A 45 -6.94 7.35 -11.02
CA THR A 45 -7.92 6.28 -10.74
C THR A 45 -8.53 5.72 -12.03
N LYS A 46 -8.99 6.61 -12.92
CA LYS A 46 -9.59 6.20 -14.21
C LYS A 46 -8.58 5.49 -15.11
N GLN A 47 -7.34 5.98 -15.16
CA GLN A 47 -6.28 5.33 -15.94
C GLN A 47 -5.94 3.95 -15.35
N ALA A 48 -5.81 3.83 -14.04
CA ALA A 48 -5.57 2.55 -13.37
C ALA A 48 -6.69 1.55 -13.64
N ALA A 49 -7.95 1.96 -13.45
CA ALA A 49 -9.10 1.10 -13.70
C ALA A 49 -9.20 0.66 -15.18
N GLN A 50 -8.87 1.55 -16.12
CA GLN A 50 -8.83 1.22 -17.55
C GLN A 50 -7.70 0.25 -17.88
N GLY A 51 -6.49 0.49 -17.35
CA GLY A 51 -5.33 -0.39 -17.53
C GLY A 51 -5.60 -1.79 -16.98
N ILE A 52 -6.10 -1.90 -15.75
CA ILE A 52 -6.50 -3.18 -15.16
C ILE A 52 -7.51 -3.89 -16.05
N LYS A 53 -8.56 -3.20 -16.46
CA LYS A 53 -9.64 -3.80 -17.25
C LYS A 53 -9.20 -4.28 -18.64
N ASN A 54 -8.35 -3.51 -19.32
CA ASN A 54 -8.02 -3.73 -20.74
C ASN A 54 -6.71 -4.51 -20.92
N ASP A 55 -5.71 -4.23 -20.09
CA ASP A 55 -4.33 -4.68 -20.29
C ASP A 55 -3.91 -5.76 -19.27
N ALA A 56 -4.62 -5.88 -18.14
CA ALA A 56 -4.36 -6.86 -17.07
C ALA A 56 -2.89 -6.93 -16.64
N PRO A 57 -2.31 -5.84 -16.16
CA PRO A 57 -0.91 -5.85 -15.72
C PRO A 57 -0.73 -6.80 -14.53
N ASP A 58 0.42 -7.49 -14.46
CA ASP A 58 0.74 -8.40 -13.36
C ASP A 58 0.82 -7.67 -12.01
N LEU A 59 1.26 -6.41 -12.00
CA LEU A 59 1.32 -5.56 -10.81
C LEU A 59 0.89 -4.13 -11.16
N SER A 60 0.00 -3.58 -10.35
CA SER A 60 -0.40 -2.18 -10.42
C SER A 60 -0.10 -1.49 -9.09
N TRP A 61 0.62 -0.38 -9.15
CA TRP A 61 0.82 0.52 -8.01
C TRP A 61 0.07 1.81 -8.26
N VAL A 62 -0.91 2.12 -7.39
CA VAL A 62 -1.72 3.34 -7.46
C VAL A 62 -1.51 4.15 -6.21
N TYR A 63 -1.14 5.42 -6.37
CA TYR A 63 -0.98 6.37 -5.29
C TYR A 63 -2.03 7.47 -5.43
N LEU A 64 -2.82 7.68 -4.39
CA LEU A 64 -3.83 8.73 -4.29
C LEU A 64 -3.37 9.69 -3.19
N TRP A 65 -3.22 10.94 -3.51
CA TRP A 65 -2.53 11.92 -2.67
C TRP A 65 -3.49 12.80 -1.87
N TYR A 66 -4.63 13.17 -2.43
CA TYR A 66 -5.43 14.28 -1.92
C TYR A 66 -5.93 14.11 -0.47
N THR A 67 -6.07 12.91 0.04
CA THR A 67 -6.42 12.69 1.45
C THR A 67 -5.39 13.30 2.40
N ASP A 68 -4.11 13.29 2.01
CA ASP A 68 -3.05 13.93 2.77
C ASP A 68 -3.18 15.46 2.76
N ASP A 69 -3.35 16.07 1.57
CA ASP A 69 -3.57 17.52 1.44
C ASP A 69 -4.83 17.97 2.20
N ALA A 70 -5.93 17.22 2.13
CA ALA A 70 -7.15 17.52 2.87
C ALA A 70 -6.90 17.58 4.38
N GLY A 71 -6.09 16.65 4.90
CA GLY A 71 -5.65 16.66 6.29
C GLY A 71 -4.78 17.89 6.60
N HIS A 72 -3.76 18.17 5.81
CA HIS A 72 -2.89 19.35 6.01
C HIS A 72 -3.67 20.65 6.06
N ILE A 73 -4.69 20.79 5.23
CA ILE A 73 -5.47 22.03 5.07
C ILE A 73 -6.44 22.22 6.23
N GLU A 74 -7.22 21.20 6.59
CA GLU A 74 -8.36 21.35 7.52
C GLU A 74 -8.22 20.48 8.80
N GLY A 75 -7.20 19.66 8.89
CA GLY A 75 -7.02 18.73 10.01
C GLY A 75 -8.11 17.67 10.06
N ASN A 76 -8.36 17.16 11.29
CA ASN A 76 -9.46 16.21 11.52
C ASN A 76 -10.82 16.93 11.39
N GLY A 77 -11.79 16.31 10.72
CA GLY A 77 -13.15 16.83 10.67
C GLY A 77 -13.87 16.54 9.35
N LYS A 78 -15.01 17.22 9.16
CA LYS A 78 -15.94 16.92 8.05
C LYS A 78 -15.32 17.04 6.67
N PHE A 79 -14.36 17.94 6.48
CA PHE A 79 -13.70 18.09 5.19
C PHE A 79 -12.80 16.88 4.90
N PHE A 80 -11.99 16.47 5.86
CA PHE A 80 -11.17 15.27 5.75
C PHE A 80 -12.03 14.01 5.54
N ASP A 81 -13.12 13.88 6.33
CA ASP A 81 -14.05 12.76 6.21
C ASP A 81 -14.69 12.70 4.81
N GLU A 82 -15.08 13.86 4.26
CA GLU A 82 -15.64 13.93 2.90
C GLU A 82 -14.67 13.42 1.85
N TYR A 83 -13.39 13.83 1.91
CA TYR A 83 -12.41 13.41 0.91
C TYR A 83 -11.91 11.99 1.13
N THR A 84 -11.94 11.48 2.35
CA THR A 84 -11.75 10.05 2.62
C THR A 84 -12.86 9.21 1.96
N LEU A 85 -14.12 9.63 2.04
CA LEU A 85 -15.23 8.97 1.33
C LEU A 85 -15.09 9.06 -0.19
N LYS A 86 -14.55 10.16 -0.73
CA LYS A 86 -14.27 10.27 -2.16
C LYS A 86 -13.12 9.36 -2.59
N ALA A 87 -12.09 9.21 -1.76
CA ALA A 87 -11.02 8.24 -2.01
C ALA A 87 -11.55 6.80 -2.02
N ASP A 88 -12.47 6.45 -1.13
CA ASP A 88 -13.18 5.16 -1.16
C ASP A 88 -13.92 4.94 -2.50
N GLN A 89 -14.58 5.98 -3.02
CA GLN A 89 -15.24 5.91 -4.34
C GLN A 89 -14.24 5.76 -5.49
N GLN A 90 -13.05 6.32 -5.37
CA GLN A 90 -11.96 6.14 -6.33
C GLN A 90 -11.47 4.67 -6.29
N ILE A 91 -11.22 4.15 -5.10
CA ILE A 91 -10.84 2.74 -4.91
C ILE A 91 -11.94 1.80 -5.44
N ALA A 92 -13.21 2.14 -5.24
CA ALA A 92 -14.32 1.36 -5.76
C ALA A 92 -14.30 1.24 -7.30
N GLN A 93 -13.86 2.28 -8.04
CA GLN A 93 -13.72 2.19 -9.50
C GLN A 93 -12.64 1.17 -9.91
N ILE A 94 -11.53 1.13 -9.19
CA ILE A 94 -10.46 0.14 -9.39
C ILE A 94 -10.98 -1.26 -9.06
N TRP A 95 -11.67 -1.40 -7.94
CA TRP A 95 -12.28 -2.66 -7.52
C TRP A 95 -13.29 -3.21 -8.56
N GLU A 96 -14.10 -2.35 -9.16
CA GLU A 96 -15.01 -2.79 -10.25
C GLU A 96 -14.24 -3.30 -11.47
N ALA A 97 -13.08 -2.71 -11.80
CA ALA A 97 -12.23 -3.21 -12.87
C ALA A 97 -11.63 -4.59 -12.55
N VAL A 98 -11.19 -4.81 -11.31
CA VAL A 98 -10.72 -6.11 -10.82
C VAL A 98 -11.85 -7.16 -10.91
N LYS A 99 -13.03 -6.86 -10.36
CA LYS A 99 -14.18 -7.77 -10.44
C LYS A 99 -14.57 -8.10 -11.89
N TYR A 100 -14.47 -7.13 -12.79
CA TYR A 100 -14.72 -7.38 -14.20
C TYR A 100 -13.73 -8.41 -14.77
N ARG A 101 -12.42 -8.29 -14.39
CA ARG A 101 -11.39 -9.26 -14.83
C ARG A 101 -11.69 -10.64 -14.32
N GLU A 102 -11.90 -10.80 -13.02
CA GLU A 102 -12.21 -12.08 -12.38
C GLU A 102 -13.49 -12.74 -12.94
N ALA A 103 -14.49 -11.92 -13.28
CA ALA A 103 -15.76 -12.44 -13.83
C ALA A 103 -15.68 -12.87 -15.30
N ASN A 104 -14.74 -12.35 -16.09
CA ASN A 104 -14.69 -12.56 -17.53
C ASN A 104 -13.45 -13.32 -18.01
N PHE A 105 -12.46 -13.51 -17.14
CA PHE A 105 -11.21 -14.18 -17.44
C PHE A 105 -10.89 -15.14 -16.28
N ASP A 106 -10.08 -16.14 -16.54
CA ASP A 106 -9.60 -17.06 -15.51
C ASP A 106 -8.40 -16.45 -14.77
N GLU A 107 -8.69 -15.40 -13.99
CA GLU A 107 -7.70 -14.62 -13.26
C GLU A 107 -8.09 -14.51 -11.80
N GLU A 108 -7.08 -14.49 -10.93
CA GLU A 108 -7.21 -14.17 -9.52
C GLU A 108 -6.44 -12.88 -9.24
N TRP A 109 -7.05 -11.94 -8.54
CA TRP A 109 -6.47 -10.65 -8.23
C TRP A 109 -6.34 -10.44 -6.72
N MET A 110 -5.17 -9.99 -6.29
CA MET A 110 -4.95 -9.49 -4.94
C MET A 110 -5.01 -7.97 -4.95
N VAL A 111 -5.91 -7.42 -4.15
CA VAL A 111 -5.99 -5.97 -3.89
C VAL A 111 -5.51 -5.71 -2.48
N VAL A 112 -4.59 -4.77 -2.34
CA VAL A 112 -4.13 -4.26 -1.04
C VAL A 112 -4.34 -2.76 -1.01
N VAL A 113 -5.07 -2.28 -0.02
CA VAL A 113 -5.26 -0.85 0.24
C VAL A 113 -4.59 -0.54 1.57
N THR A 114 -3.78 0.50 1.59
CA THR A 114 -3.05 0.92 2.78
C THR A 114 -2.84 2.44 2.76
N THR A 115 -2.38 2.98 3.86
CA THR A 115 -1.81 4.33 3.96
C THR A 115 -0.31 4.22 4.27
N ASP A 116 0.47 5.19 3.84
CA ASP A 116 1.92 5.25 4.07
C ASP A 116 2.27 5.73 5.48
N HIS A 117 1.44 6.54 6.10
CA HIS A 117 1.59 7.03 7.48
C HIS A 117 0.24 7.37 8.12
N GLY A 118 0.25 7.57 9.45
CA GLY A 118 -0.83 8.19 10.19
C GLY A 118 -0.66 9.71 10.27
N ARG A 119 -1.42 10.36 11.18
CA ARG A 119 -1.42 11.82 11.32
C ARG A 119 -1.31 12.23 12.79
N SER A 120 -0.84 13.45 13.03
CA SER A 120 -0.81 14.10 14.33
C SER A 120 -2.21 14.18 14.98
N GLU A 121 -2.28 14.47 16.28
CA GLU A 121 -3.53 14.49 17.03
C GLU A 121 -4.58 15.46 16.42
N ASN A 122 -4.14 16.62 15.94
CA ASN A 122 -5.01 17.59 15.28
C ASN A 122 -5.27 17.28 13.79
N GLY A 123 -4.55 16.33 13.21
CA GLY A 123 -4.69 15.88 11.82
C GLY A 123 -4.00 16.74 10.78
N HIS A 124 -3.34 17.84 11.15
CA HIS A 124 -2.70 18.74 10.18
C HIS A 124 -1.31 18.26 9.72
N ASP A 125 -0.60 17.53 10.55
CA ASP A 125 0.82 17.18 10.31
C ASP A 125 1.03 15.68 10.40
N HIS A 126 2.20 15.24 9.94
CA HIS A 126 2.72 13.87 10.08
C HIS A 126 4.26 13.88 10.12
N GLY A 127 4.88 12.70 10.26
CA GLY A 127 6.34 12.54 10.30
C GLY A 127 6.94 12.63 11.71
N GLY A 128 6.14 12.85 12.74
CA GLY A 128 6.53 12.68 14.12
C GLY A 128 6.59 11.21 14.54
N GLN A 129 6.82 10.98 15.83
CA GLN A 129 7.00 9.63 16.40
C GLN A 129 5.87 9.22 17.35
N SER A 130 4.74 9.94 17.36
CA SER A 130 3.57 9.52 18.12
C SER A 130 3.02 8.19 17.59
N GLU A 131 2.37 7.42 18.44
CA GLU A 131 1.74 6.16 18.04
C GLU A 131 0.77 6.39 16.86
N ARG A 132 -0.04 7.45 16.92
CA ARG A 132 -1.00 7.79 15.88
C ARG A 132 -0.32 8.10 14.53
N GLU A 133 0.79 8.85 14.52
CA GLU A 133 1.51 9.17 13.28
C GLU A 133 2.18 7.95 12.63
N ARG A 134 2.61 7.00 13.47
CA ARG A 134 3.23 5.74 13.01
C ARG A 134 2.22 4.63 12.69
N THR A 135 0.95 4.83 13.02
CA THR A 135 -0.09 3.82 12.78
C THR A 135 -0.53 3.88 11.33
N THR A 136 -0.42 2.76 10.64
CA THR A 136 -0.98 2.49 9.33
C THR A 136 -2.03 1.39 9.41
N TRP A 137 -2.68 1.09 8.31
CA TRP A 137 -3.67 0.02 8.21
C TRP A 137 -3.54 -0.70 6.87
N ILE A 138 -3.97 -1.95 6.82
CA ILE A 138 -3.99 -2.76 5.61
C ILE A 138 -5.38 -3.36 5.44
N SER A 139 -5.93 -3.27 4.24
CA SER A 139 -7.14 -3.97 3.81
C SER A 139 -6.84 -4.79 2.55
N THR A 140 -7.38 -6.00 2.46
CA THR A 140 -7.17 -6.89 1.32
C THR A 140 -8.42 -7.75 1.06
N ASN A 141 -8.58 -8.19 -0.19
CA ASN A 141 -9.61 -9.14 -0.61
C ASN A 141 -9.19 -10.61 -0.43
N GLN A 142 -7.92 -10.86 -0.09
CA GLN A 142 -7.42 -12.22 0.06
C GLN A 142 -7.72 -12.82 1.45
N PRO A 143 -7.89 -14.14 1.56
CA PRO A 143 -7.95 -14.82 2.85
C PRO A 143 -6.67 -14.58 3.65
N VAL A 144 -6.82 -14.03 4.84
CA VAL A 144 -5.71 -13.65 5.71
C VAL A 144 -5.40 -14.73 6.74
N ASN A 145 -4.13 -14.80 7.18
CA ASN A 145 -3.67 -15.73 8.17
C ASN A 145 -3.72 -15.16 9.61
N ARG A 146 -3.23 -15.93 10.59
CA ARG A 146 -3.23 -15.49 12.00
C ARG A 146 -2.33 -14.30 12.26
N HIS A 147 -1.26 -14.11 11.49
CA HIS A 147 -0.39 -12.93 11.62
C HIS A 147 -1.18 -11.64 11.38
N PHE A 148 -2.05 -11.63 10.37
CA PHE A 148 -2.94 -10.48 10.11
C PHE A 148 -3.84 -10.14 11.30
N HIS A 149 -4.38 -11.14 11.98
CA HIS A 149 -5.34 -10.93 13.08
C HIS A 149 -4.68 -10.57 14.43
N ASN A 150 -3.40 -10.83 14.60
CA ASN A 150 -2.71 -10.60 15.86
C ASN A 150 -2.35 -9.12 16.13
N GLY A 151 -2.70 -8.20 15.23
CA GLY A 151 -2.52 -6.76 15.42
C GLY A 151 -1.07 -6.27 15.41
N GLN A 152 -0.16 -7.06 14.84
CA GLN A 152 1.26 -6.70 14.72
C GLN A 152 1.69 -6.46 13.25
N LEU A 153 0.74 -6.18 12.38
CA LEU A 153 1.01 -5.88 10.99
C LEU A 153 1.85 -4.62 10.82
N ALA A 154 2.73 -4.67 9.83
CA ALA A 154 3.49 -3.52 9.36
C ALA A 154 3.36 -3.38 7.83
N ILE A 155 3.61 -2.20 7.30
CA ILE A 155 3.60 -2.00 5.84
C ILE A 155 4.68 -2.84 5.13
N THR A 156 5.73 -3.24 5.85
CA THR A 156 6.74 -4.18 5.37
C THR A 156 6.19 -5.57 5.05
N ASP A 157 5.03 -5.95 5.60
CA ASP A 157 4.36 -7.23 5.34
C ASP A 157 3.69 -7.32 3.97
N ILE A 158 3.49 -6.17 3.30
CA ILE A 158 2.84 -6.10 2.00
C ILE A 158 3.69 -6.79 0.93
N THR A 159 4.98 -6.46 0.84
CA THR A 159 5.88 -7.03 -0.19
C THR A 159 5.96 -8.55 -0.13
N PRO A 160 6.24 -9.20 1.03
CA PRO A 160 6.25 -10.66 1.09
C PRO A 160 4.88 -11.31 0.80
N SER A 161 3.79 -10.61 1.12
CA SER A 161 2.45 -11.09 0.77
C SER A 161 2.22 -11.07 -0.75
N ILE A 162 2.61 -9.99 -1.43
CA ILE A 162 2.58 -9.91 -2.90
C ILE A 162 3.45 -11.00 -3.53
N CYS A 163 4.71 -11.15 -3.07
CA CYS A 163 5.61 -12.18 -3.59
C CYS A 163 5.00 -13.59 -3.45
N ARG A 164 4.37 -13.86 -2.31
CA ARG A 164 3.69 -15.15 -2.08
C ARG A 164 2.49 -15.34 -2.99
N PHE A 165 1.65 -14.32 -3.15
CA PHE A 165 0.48 -14.37 -4.04
C PHE A 165 0.89 -14.63 -5.48
N MET A 166 1.93 -13.97 -5.95
CA MET A 166 2.46 -14.10 -7.32
C MET A 166 3.33 -15.35 -7.52
N GLY A 167 3.60 -16.13 -6.47
CA GLY A 167 4.43 -17.33 -6.55
C GLY A 167 5.92 -17.07 -6.83
N PHE A 168 6.42 -15.89 -6.46
CA PHE A 168 7.82 -15.55 -6.65
C PHE A 168 8.73 -16.30 -5.67
N GLU A 169 9.81 -16.88 -6.19
CA GLU A 169 10.93 -17.38 -5.38
C GLU A 169 11.81 -16.18 -4.98
N VAL A 170 11.69 -15.76 -3.72
CA VAL A 170 12.52 -14.68 -3.18
C VAL A 170 13.92 -15.20 -2.89
N PRO A 171 14.99 -14.59 -3.44
CA PRO A 171 16.36 -15.01 -3.19
C PRO A 171 16.70 -14.98 -1.70
N GLN A 172 17.47 -16.00 -1.23
CA GLN A 172 17.81 -16.12 0.19
C GLN A 172 18.46 -14.87 0.82
N PRO A 173 19.38 -14.15 0.14
CA PRO A 173 19.90 -12.89 0.70
C PRO A 173 18.82 -11.83 0.95
N VAL A 174 17.81 -11.74 0.08
CA VAL A 174 16.68 -10.80 0.25
C VAL A 174 15.80 -11.23 1.43
N LEU A 175 15.54 -12.54 1.58
CA LEU A 175 14.79 -13.08 2.72
C LEU A 175 15.48 -12.78 4.07
N TRP A 176 16.80 -12.74 4.12
CA TRP A 176 17.56 -12.43 5.34
C TRP A 176 17.47 -10.94 5.73
N GLU A 177 17.23 -10.06 4.76
CA GLU A 177 17.11 -8.62 4.97
C GLU A 177 15.66 -8.16 5.12
N GLN A 178 14.69 -9.08 4.90
CA GLN A 178 13.27 -8.76 4.91
C GLN A 178 12.70 -8.79 6.33
N ASP A 179 12.25 -7.63 6.83
CA ASP A 179 11.62 -7.50 8.15
C ASP A 179 10.15 -7.96 8.14
N GLY A 180 9.47 -7.83 6.99
CA GLY A 180 8.05 -8.14 6.86
C GLY A 180 7.76 -9.64 6.75
N MET A 181 6.55 -10.01 7.15
CA MET A 181 6.01 -11.37 7.06
C MET A 181 4.75 -11.38 6.21
N PRO A 182 4.53 -12.42 5.38
CA PRO A 182 3.32 -12.47 4.59
C PRO A 182 2.07 -12.66 5.46
N PHE A 183 1.05 -11.85 5.21
CA PHE A 183 -0.24 -11.95 5.92
C PHE A 183 -1.26 -12.86 5.22
N ILE A 184 -0.86 -13.52 4.12
CA ILE A 184 -1.64 -14.54 3.42
C ILE A 184 -0.91 -15.88 3.46
N GLY A 185 -1.66 -16.99 3.29
CA GLY A 185 -1.09 -18.34 3.30
C GLY A 185 -0.54 -18.75 4.67
N PRO A 186 0.06 -19.93 4.80
CA PRO A 186 0.53 -20.45 6.08
C PRO A 186 1.78 -19.70 6.57
N VAL A 187 1.78 -19.40 7.87
CA VAL A 187 2.91 -18.89 8.63
C VAL A 187 2.92 -19.61 9.98
N ASP A 188 3.99 -20.31 10.32
CA ASP A 188 4.07 -21.12 11.51
C ASP A 188 4.55 -20.33 12.74
N ILE A 189 5.50 -19.42 12.53
CA ILE A 189 6.06 -18.59 13.58
C ILE A 189 6.11 -17.12 13.17
N ALA A 190 5.96 -16.23 14.14
CA ALA A 190 6.07 -14.79 13.98
C ALA A 190 6.84 -14.15 15.14
N ASN A 191 7.21 -12.87 14.98
CA ASN A 191 7.76 -12.05 16.04
C ASN A 191 8.99 -12.66 16.72
N MET A 192 9.88 -13.25 15.91
CA MET A 192 11.12 -13.82 16.46
C MET A 192 11.98 -12.70 17.06
N LYS A 193 12.37 -12.92 18.32
CA LYS A 193 13.21 -12.01 19.10
C LYS A 193 14.41 -12.73 19.64
N THR A 194 15.50 -12.00 19.75
CA THR A 194 16.71 -12.46 20.42
C THR A 194 16.94 -11.64 21.70
N SER A 195 17.35 -12.29 22.77
CA SER A 195 17.81 -11.61 23.99
C SER A 195 19.06 -12.29 24.53
N PRO A 196 20.06 -11.52 24.98
CA PRO A 196 21.24 -12.10 25.64
C PRO A 196 20.84 -12.67 27.00
N TYR A 197 21.44 -13.82 27.34
CA TYR A 197 21.31 -14.42 28.66
C TYR A 197 22.63 -15.10 29.01
N ASP A 198 23.40 -14.49 29.90
CA ASP A 198 24.76 -14.87 30.28
C ASP A 198 25.68 -14.99 29.03
N GLU A 199 26.24 -16.14 28.73
CA GLU A 199 27.02 -16.41 27.53
C GLU A 199 26.18 -16.94 26.34
N ASP A 200 24.85 -17.09 26.54
CA ASP A 200 23.90 -17.64 25.57
C ASP A 200 23.02 -16.57 24.92
N ILE A 201 22.32 -16.97 23.85
CA ILE A 201 21.26 -16.18 23.21
C ILE A 201 19.95 -16.93 23.33
N ILE A 202 18.94 -16.29 23.96
CA ILE A 202 17.58 -16.81 23.98
C ILE A 202 16.87 -16.37 22.70
N LEU A 203 16.24 -17.34 22.00
CA LEU A 203 15.31 -17.10 20.93
C LEU A 203 13.88 -17.26 21.44
N SER A 204 13.02 -16.30 21.17
CA SER A 204 11.59 -16.36 21.45
C SER A 204 10.79 -16.01 20.20
N TRP A 205 9.62 -16.60 20.02
CA TRP A 205 8.73 -16.37 18.90
C TRP A 205 7.29 -16.69 19.28
N ASP A 206 6.34 -16.19 18.49
CA ASP A 206 4.94 -16.56 18.57
C ASP A 206 4.66 -17.75 17.66
N CYS A 207 4.05 -18.80 18.18
CA CYS A 207 3.58 -19.93 17.39
C CYS A 207 2.18 -19.62 16.84
N LEU A 208 2.05 -19.51 15.51
CA LEU A 208 0.79 -19.18 14.84
C LEU A 208 -0.01 -20.42 14.42
N ASN A 209 0.67 -21.54 14.19
CA ASN A 209 0.05 -22.84 13.90
C ASN A 209 0.48 -23.83 14.97
N PRO A 210 -0.29 -24.00 16.06
CA PRO A 210 0.01 -24.96 17.12
C PRO A 210 -0.17 -26.42 16.67
#